data_51a8b8a3ed3812798ed58ee99f10f36f
#
_entry.id   51a8b8a3ed3812798ed58ee99f10f36f
#
_cell.length_a   1.000
_cell.length_b   1.000
_cell.length_c   1.000
_cell.angle_alpha   90.00
_cell.angle_beta   90.00
_cell.angle_gamma   90.00
#
_symmetry.space_group_name_H-M   'P 1'
#
loop_
_entity.id
_entity.type
_entity.pdbx_description
1 polymer ?
#
loop_
_entity_poly.entity_id
_entity_poly.type
_entity_poly.pdbx_seq_one_letter_code
_entity_poly.pdbx_strand_id
1 'polypeptide(L)'
;MKKEITSILCAAAITCSAGAANVSNFSDVRPSDWYHDAVNYVCENGLMNGTSDTAFSPNATTSRGMIVTILYRLAGSPDMPESNWGYPYADVDTNAYYSAPVYWARMNDLVTGYSDTQFGPNDAITREQLTAILYRYADHLGLDTDTGFIPDKYYDFSDYQSVSRYATNAMSWCVNKGIVSGSDGKLNPHGTATRAEVATMLMNAENILDANEPTEPETPVSPDGQPVPDDTDNETADDNQTVTD
;
A
#
# COMPACT_ATOMS: atom_id res chain seq x y z
N MET A 1 -17.73 0.89 -20.55
CA MET A 1 -16.58 1.71 -20.95
C MET A 1 -15.52 1.52 -19.86
N LYS A 2 -14.51 0.69 -20.13
CA LYS A 2 -13.37 0.52 -19.23
C LYS A 2 -12.58 1.82 -19.25
N LYS A 3 -12.47 2.47 -18.10
CA LYS A 3 -11.55 3.62 -17.93
C LYS A 3 -10.14 3.07 -18.10
N GLU A 4 -9.45 3.54 -19.10
CA GLU A 4 -8.00 3.37 -19.20
C GLU A 4 -7.36 4.15 -18.06
N ILE A 5 -7.07 3.44 -16.97
CA ILE A 5 -6.25 3.98 -15.89
C ILE A 5 -4.82 3.82 -16.37
N THR A 6 -4.27 4.90 -16.92
CA THR A 6 -2.83 4.99 -17.15
C THR A 6 -2.18 5.03 -15.78
N SER A 7 -1.85 3.84 -15.27
CA SER A 7 -1.08 3.70 -14.04
C SER A 7 0.35 4.12 -14.37
N ILE A 8 0.64 5.40 -14.16
CA ILE A 8 2.00 5.88 -14.02
C ILE A 8 2.39 5.59 -12.58
N LEU A 9 2.71 4.34 -12.29
CA LEU A 9 3.56 4.04 -11.16
C LEU A 9 4.98 4.36 -11.63
N CYS A 10 5.35 5.65 -11.54
CA CYS A 10 6.75 6.01 -11.53
C CYS A 10 7.37 5.27 -10.35
N ALA A 11 8.25 4.33 -10.62
CA ALA A 11 9.33 4.00 -9.71
C ALA A 11 10.16 5.29 -9.56
N ALA A 12 9.61 6.27 -8.82
CA ALA A 12 10.39 7.30 -8.22
C ALA A 12 11.26 6.52 -7.23
N ALA A 13 12.51 6.22 -7.64
CA ALA A 13 13.56 6.06 -6.68
C ALA A 13 13.41 7.25 -5.76
N ILE A 14 12.77 7.04 -4.60
CA ILE A 14 12.63 8.04 -3.57
C ILE A 14 14.07 8.28 -3.12
N THR A 15 14.72 9.24 -3.77
CA THR A 15 15.92 9.85 -3.19
C THR A 15 15.43 10.61 -1.97
N CYS A 16 15.17 9.86 -0.91
CA CYS A 16 14.86 10.38 0.40
C CYS A 16 16.13 11.09 0.91
N SER A 17 16.29 12.36 0.55
CA SER A 17 17.32 13.24 1.07
C SER A 17 16.92 13.92 2.37
N ALA A 18 16.11 13.26 3.18
CA ALA A 18 15.91 13.63 4.58
C ALA A 18 15.94 12.32 5.36
N GLY A 19 17.10 12.01 5.93
CA GLY A 19 17.52 10.84 6.66
C GLY A 19 16.42 9.83 6.96
N ALA A 20 16.36 8.77 6.16
CA ALA A 20 15.56 7.59 6.52
C ALA A 20 15.96 7.19 7.95
N ALA A 21 14.99 7.04 8.82
CA ALA A 21 15.27 6.65 10.20
C ALA A 21 15.92 5.27 10.16
N ASN A 22 17.17 5.18 10.59
CA ASN A 22 17.86 3.90 10.66
C ASN A 22 17.34 3.12 11.87
N VAL A 23 16.90 1.89 11.68
CA VAL A 23 16.41 1.02 12.76
C VAL A 23 17.40 0.90 13.91
N SER A 24 18.70 0.98 13.63
CA SER A 24 19.76 0.93 14.64
C SER A 24 19.74 2.10 15.64
N ASN A 25 19.02 3.19 15.35
CA ASN A 25 18.86 4.32 16.24
C ASN A 25 17.79 4.06 17.31
N PHE A 26 16.91 3.07 17.12
CA PHE A 26 15.82 2.81 18.03
C PHE A 26 16.25 1.88 19.16
N SER A 27 16.29 2.41 20.36
CA SER A 27 16.69 1.65 21.56
C SER A 27 15.68 0.57 21.97
N ASP A 28 14.46 0.66 21.47
CA ASP A 28 13.33 -0.24 21.72
C ASP A 28 13.08 -1.26 20.61
N VAL A 29 14.01 -1.37 19.63
CA VAL A 29 14.00 -2.36 18.56
C VAL A 29 15.36 -3.08 18.54
N ARG A 30 15.36 -4.37 18.91
CA ARG A 30 16.57 -5.19 18.98
C ARG A 30 16.68 -6.08 17.75
N PRO A 31 17.88 -6.45 17.29
CA PRO A 31 18.05 -7.37 16.17
C PRO A 31 17.38 -8.76 16.37
N SER A 32 17.12 -9.15 17.62
CA SER A 32 16.45 -10.40 17.96
C SER A 32 14.93 -10.32 18.01
N ASP A 33 14.36 -9.13 17.91
CA ASP A 33 12.91 -8.93 17.97
C ASP A 33 12.27 -9.39 16.67
N TRP A 34 11.13 -10.09 16.75
CA TRP A 34 10.44 -10.69 15.60
C TRP A 34 9.99 -9.67 14.55
N TYR A 35 9.89 -8.41 14.93
CA TYR A 35 9.50 -7.29 14.09
C TYR A 35 10.68 -6.45 13.57
N HIS A 36 11.95 -6.80 13.92
CA HIS A 36 13.12 -6.00 13.58
C HIS A 36 13.20 -5.68 12.08
N ASP A 37 13.13 -6.71 11.24
CA ASP A 37 13.26 -6.56 9.79
C ASP A 37 12.08 -5.79 9.19
N ALA A 38 10.88 -5.98 9.74
CA ALA A 38 9.70 -5.23 9.34
C ALA A 38 9.79 -3.74 9.71
N VAL A 39 10.33 -3.42 10.87
CA VAL A 39 10.58 -2.02 11.27
C VAL A 39 11.64 -1.39 10.35
N ASN A 40 12.71 -2.14 10.04
CA ASN A 40 13.72 -1.67 9.08
C ASN A 40 13.08 -1.36 7.71
N TYR A 41 12.31 -2.31 7.17
CA TYR A 41 11.60 -2.16 5.89
C TYR A 41 10.73 -0.91 5.84
N VAL A 42 9.84 -0.71 6.82
CA VAL A 42 8.91 0.44 6.78
C VAL A 42 9.61 1.78 6.99
N CYS A 43 10.77 1.80 7.67
CA CYS A 43 11.57 3.00 7.85
C CYS A 43 12.39 3.33 6.60
N GLU A 44 13.05 2.34 5.98
CA GLU A 44 13.84 2.52 4.74
C GLU A 44 12.95 3.00 3.59
N ASN A 45 11.72 2.47 3.49
CA ASN A 45 10.75 2.88 2.48
C ASN A 45 9.93 4.14 2.86
N GLY A 46 10.26 4.80 3.98
CA GLY A 46 9.59 6.03 4.40
C GLY A 46 8.10 5.87 4.75
N LEU A 47 7.61 4.63 4.92
CA LEU A 47 6.23 4.32 5.24
C LEU A 47 5.89 4.70 6.68
N MET A 48 6.79 4.37 7.61
CA MET A 48 6.66 4.70 9.02
C MET A 48 7.95 5.33 9.55
N ASN A 49 7.80 6.21 10.54
CA ASN A 49 8.92 6.81 11.25
C ASN A 49 8.90 6.39 12.73
N GLY A 50 9.99 6.64 13.45
CA GLY A 50 10.00 6.57 14.91
C GLY A 50 8.97 7.53 15.53
N THR A 51 8.60 7.25 16.77
CA THR A 51 7.84 8.19 17.61
C THR A 51 8.74 9.27 18.20
N SER A 52 10.05 9.01 18.18
CA SER A 52 11.12 9.96 18.47
C SER A 52 12.39 9.53 17.70
N ASP A 53 13.46 10.31 17.82
CA ASP A 53 14.77 9.99 17.19
C ASP A 53 15.36 8.66 17.69
N THR A 54 14.94 8.18 18.87
CA THR A 54 15.52 6.99 19.51
C THR A 54 14.50 5.91 19.86
N ALA A 55 13.22 6.07 19.49
CA ALA A 55 12.17 5.11 19.78
C ALA A 55 11.22 4.93 18.59
N PHE A 56 10.94 3.66 18.27
CA PHE A 56 9.91 3.27 17.30
C PHE A 56 8.55 3.07 17.96
N SER A 57 8.53 2.70 19.24
CA SER A 57 7.34 2.34 20.01
C SER A 57 6.56 1.15 19.41
N PRO A 58 7.19 -0.03 19.25
CA PRO A 58 6.62 -1.17 18.52
C PRO A 58 5.29 -1.66 19.10
N ASN A 59 5.11 -1.55 20.41
CA ASN A 59 3.91 -2.00 21.12
C ASN A 59 2.80 -0.93 21.20
N ALA A 60 3.05 0.28 20.74
CA ALA A 60 2.01 1.32 20.69
C ALA A 60 0.96 0.97 19.61
N THR A 61 -0.30 1.34 19.88
CA THR A 61 -1.39 1.15 18.92
C THR A 61 -1.25 2.11 17.74
N THR A 62 -1.75 1.69 16.57
CA THR A 62 -1.79 2.51 15.37
C THR A 62 -3.19 3.06 15.19
N SER A 63 -3.32 4.34 14.87
CA SER A 63 -4.62 4.95 14.60
C SER A 63 -5.06 4.78 13.14
N ARG A 64 -6.36 4.94 12.89
CA ARG A 64 -6.94 4.91 11.55
C ARG A 64 -6.32 5.98 10.64
N GLY A 65 -6.08 7.19 11.17
CA GLY A 65 -5.39 8.28 10.45
C GLY A 65 -3.96 7.93 10.07
N MET A 66 -3.23 7.21 10.94
CA MET A 66 -1.88 6.72 10.62
C MET A 66 -1.91 5.71 9.47
N ILE A 67 -2.85 4.76 9.47
CA ILE A 67 -2.94 3.75 8.41
C ILE A 67 -3.18 4.38 7.04
N VAL A 68 -4.14 5.30 6.92
CA VAL A 68 -4.38 5.95 5.62
C VAL A 68 -3.19 6.80 5.17
N THR A 69 -2.43 7.37 6.13
CA THR A 69 -1.19 8.11 5.81
C THR A 69 -0.10 7.18 5.28
N ILE A 70 0.02 5.98 5.84
CA ILE A 70 0.97 4.97 5.37
C ILE A 70 0.60 4.52 3.95
N LEU A 71 -0.68 4.22 3.69
CA LEU A 71 -1.12 3.83 2.34
C LEU A 71 -0.95 4.95 1.32
N TYR A 72 -1.19 6.20 1.72
CA TYR A 72 -0.96 7.37 0.87
C TYR A 72 0.52 7.50 0.48
N ARG A 73 1.44 7.24 1.41
CA ARG A 73 2.89 7.17 1.14
C ARG A 73 3.25 6.00 0.24
N LEU A 74 2.69 4.82 0.50
CA LEU A 74 2.87 3.63 -0.33
C LEU A 74 2.40 3.87 -1.78
N ALA A 75 1.36 4.68 -1.97
CA ALA A 75 0.89 5.13 -3.29
C ALA A 75 1.73 6.27 -3.91
N GLY A 76 2.90 6.60 -3.33
CA GLY A 76 3.77 7.68 -3.82
C GLY A 76 3.30 9.09 -3.46
N SER A 77 2.41 9.24 -2.48
CA SER A 77 1.88 10.53 -2.03
C SER A 77 1.34 11.38 -3.20
N PRO A 78 0.34 10.88 -3.95
CA PRO A 78 -0.15 11.53 -5.16
C PRO A 78 -0.62 12.97 -4.89
N ASP A 79 -0.37 13.85 -5.86
CA ASP A 79 -0.81 15.23 -5.77
C ASP A 79 -2.32 15.31 -5.58
N MET A 80 -2.72 16.08 -4.59
CA MET A 80 -4.12 16.33 -4.29
C MET A 80 -4.50 17.72 -4.79
N PRO A 81 -5.61 17.88 -5.56
CA PRO A 81 -6.01 19.20 -6.03
C PRO A 81 -6.23 20.17 -4.86
N GLU A 82 -5.82 21.42 -5.01
CA GLU A 82 -5.94 22.47 -3.99
C GLU A 82 -7.38 23.02 -3.81
N SER A 83 -8.38 22.37 -4.39
CA SER A 83 -9.74 22.89 -4.34
C SER A 83 -10.43 22.59 -3.01
N ASN A 84 -11.36 23.48 -2.68
CA ASN A 84 -12.18 23.48 -1.47
C ASN A 84 -12.99 22.16 -1.37
N TRP A 85 -12.33 21.14 -0.86
CA TRP A 85 -12.87 19.80 -0.67
C TRP A 85 -13.99 19.92 0.35
N GLY A 86 -15.18 19.64 -0.05
CA GLY A 86 -16.22 19.36 0.94
C GLY A 86 -15.76 18.14 1.74
N TYR A 87 -14.97 18.38 2.80
CA TYR A 87 -14.54 17.32 3.70
C TYR A 87 -15.78 16.60 4.21
N PRO A 88 -15.99 15.34 3.87
CA PRO A 88 -17.20 14.64 4.29
C PRO A 88 -17.20 14.39 5.80
N TYR A 89 -16.03 14.41 6.45
CA TYR A 89 -15.88 14.04 7.85
C TYR A 89 -15.64 15.26 8.73
N ALA A 90 -16.58 15.54 9.63
CA ALA A 90 -16.52 16.67 10.55
C ALA A 90 -15.43 16.53 11.63
N ASP A 91 -14.95 15.32 11.86
CA ASP A 91 -13.92 14.98 12.85
C ASP A 91 -12.50 14.90 12.25
N VAL A 92 -12.33 15.28 10.98
CA VAL A 92 -11.03 15.39 10.31
C VAL A 92 -10.62 16.85 10.25
N ASP A 93 -9.62 17.22 11.07
CA ASP A 93 -9.03 18.55 11.00
C ASP A 93 -8.28 18.73 9.67
N THR A 94 -8.64 19.76 8.91
CA THR A 94 -8.06 20.05 7.59
C THR A 94 -6.58 20.40 7.64
N ASN A 95 -6.04 20.78 8.80
CA ASN A 95 -4.62 21.06 9.01
C ASN A 95 -3.85 19.83 9.55
N ALA A 96 -4.53 18.73 9.84
CA ALA A 96 -3.87 17.53 10.34
C ALA A 96 -3.08 16.82 9.22
N TYR A 97 -1.97 16.17 9.60
CA TYR A 97 -1.11 15.42 8.66
C TYR A 97 -1.85 14.31 7.90
N TYR A 98 -2.91 13.79 8.46
CA TYR A 98 -3.75 12.74 7.87
C TYR A 98 -4.90 13.29 7.01
N SER A 99 -5.07 14.59 6.92
CA SER A 99 -6.20 15.22 6.20
C SER A 99 -6.21 14.81 4.72
N ALA A 100 -5.17 15.14 3.97
CA ALA A 100 -5.04 14.78 2.57
C ALA A 100 -5.09 13.24 2.36
N PRO A 101 -4.37 12.40 3.16
CA PRO A 101 -4.50 10.95 3.13
C PRO A 101 -5.91 10.42 3.34
N VAL A 102 -6.67 10.92 4.30
CA VAL A 102 -8.06 10.50 4.54
C VAL A 102 -8.94 10.81 3.34
N TYR A 103 -8.78 12.01 2.79
CA TYR A 103 -9.53 12.41 1.61
C TYR A 103 -9.18 11.51 0.41
N TRP A 104 -7.88 11.32 0.12
CA TRP A 104 -7.42 10.44 -0.93
C TRP A 104 -7.97 9.01 -0.79
N ALA A 105 -7.85 8.44 0.40
CA ALA A 105 -8.33 7.09 0.66
C ALA A 105 -9.86 6.96 0.50
N ARG A 106 -10.62 8.03 0.82
CA ARG A 106 -12.07 8.09 0.61
C ARG A 106 -12.43 8.16 -0.86
N MET A 107 -11.72 9.00 -1.65
CA MET A 107 -11.96 9.18 -3.09
C MET A 107 -11.65 7.93 -3.90
N ASN A 108 -10.77 7.08 -3.40
CA ASN A 108 -10.40 5.80 -4.02
C ASN A 108 -11.12 4.61 -3.38
N ASP A 109 -12.16 4.84 -2.58
CA ASP A 109 -12.98 3.82 -1.92
C ASP A 109 -12.19 2.84 -1.01
N LEU A 110 -10.99 3.24 -0.58
CA LEU A 110 -10.12 2.42 0.29
C LEU A 110 -10.64 2.39 1.72
N VAL A 111 -11.26 3.50 2.15
CA VAL A 111 -11.82 3.62 3.49
C VAL A 111 -13.24 4.16 3.45
N THR A 112 -14.02 3.73 4.44
CA THR A 112 -15.30 4.34 4.79
C THR A 112 -15.19 4.92 6.19
N GLY A 113 -15.96 5.98 6.48
CA GLY A 113 -16.13 6.45 7.83
C GLY A 113 -17.01 5.50 8.67
N TYR A 114 -17.17 5.79 9.94
CA TYR A 114 -18.20 5.18 10.78
C TYR A 114 -19.60 5.66 10.37
N SER A 115 -19.64 6.84 9.77
CA SER A 115 -20.82 7.44 9.13
C SER A 115 -20.39 8.36 7.99
N ASP A 116 -21.33 8.97 7.29
CA ASP A 116 -21.04 9.94 6.23
C ASP A 116 -20.26 11.17 6.72
N THR A 117 -20.29 11.44 8.03
CA THR A 117 -19.68 12.64 8.63
C THR A 117 -18.61 12.33 9.69
N GLN A 118 -18.35 11.06 9.99
CA GLN A 118 -17.39 10.65 11.02
C GLN A 118 -16.42 9.58 10.50
N PHE A 119 -15.12 9.88 10.55
CA PHE A 119 -14.05 8.98 10.16
C PHE A 119 -13.41 8.24 11.34
N GLY A 120 -13.20 8.92 12.47
CA GLY A 120 -12.45 8.41 13.63
C GLY A 120 -10.93 8.39 13.40
N PRO A 121 -10.26 9.50 13.00
CA PRO A 121 -8.84 9.48 12.64
C PRO A 121 -7.91 9.08 13.78
N ASN A 122 -8.32 9.37 15.02
CA ASN A 122 -7.52 9.09 16.22
C ASN A 122 -7.87 7.75 16.90
N ASP A 123 -8.90 7.05 16.40
CA ASP A 123 -9.28 5.76 16.96
C ASP A 123 -8.24 4.69 16.60
N ALA A 124 -7.93 3.82 17.56
CA ALA A 124 -7.06 2.69 17.31
C ALA A 124 -7.68 1.74 16.27
N ILE A 125 -6.91 1.35 15.26
CA ILE A 125 -7.39 0.44 14.23
C ILE A 125 -7.42 -0.99 14.75
N THR A 126 -8.49 -1.74 14.45
CA THR A 126 -8.50 -3.18 14.71
C THR A 126 -7.81 -3.96 13.60
N ARG A 127 -7.38 -5.19 13.89
CA ARG A 127 -6.72 -6.06 12.92
C ARG A 127 -7.62 -6.35 11.72
N GLU A 128 -8.92 -6.60 11.94
CA GLU A 128 -9.86 -6.81 10.84
C GLU A 128 -10.11 -5.54 10.01
N GLN A 129 -10.10 -4.36 10.62
CA GLN A 129 -10.21 -3.10 9.88
C GLN A 129 -8.97 -2.87 9.00
N LEU A 130 -7.78 -3.17 9.52
CA LEU A 130 -6.53 -3.07 8.77
C LEU A 130 -6.54 -4.02 7.55
N THR A 131 -6.93 -5.30 7.74
CA THR A 131 -7.04 -6.24 6.61
C THR A 131 -8.05 -5.78 5.57
N ALA A 132 -9.20 -5.22 6.00
CA ALA A 132 -10.19 -4.69 5.07
C ALA A 132 -9.67 -3.53 4.22
N ILE A 133 -8.82 -2.68 4.80
CA ILE A 133 -8.19 -1.56 4.08
C ILE A 133 -7.12 -2.08 3.10
N LEU A 134 -6.24 -2.98 3.53
CA LEU A 134 -5.21 -3.59 2.65
C LEU A 134 -5.84 -4.35 1.48
N TYR A 135 -6.91 -5.09 1.72
CA TYR A 135 -7.67 -5.81 0.69
C TYR A 135 -8.24 -4.86 -0.37
N ARG A 136 -8.87 -3.74 0.06
CA ARG A 136 -9.39 -2.73 -0.87
C ARG A 136 -8.27 -2.02 -1.63
N TYR A 137 -7.13 -1.82 -0.99
CA TYR A 137 -5.98 -1.23 -1.66
C TYR A 137 -5.43 -2.18 -2.73
N ALA A 138 -5.33 -3.47 -2.46
CA ALA A 138 -4.96 -4.47 -3.45
C ALA A 138 -5.96 -4.52 -4.64
N ASP A 139 -7.26 -4.47 -4.35
CA ASP A 139 -8.31 -4.39 -5.39
C ASP A 139 -8.19 -3.11 -6.23
N HIS A 140 -7.93 -1.98 -5.59
CA HIS A 140 -7.68 -0.69 -6.25
C HIS A 140 -6.48 -0.75 -7.21
N LEU A 141 -5.43 -1.49 -6.85
CA LEU A 141 -4.28 -1.74 -7.72
C LEU A 141 -4.57 -2.75 -8.84
N GLY A 142 -5.78 -3.33 -8.89
CA GLY A 142 -6.18 -4.33 -9.87
C GLY A 142 -5.61 -5.72 -9.62
N LEU A 143 -5.13 -5.99 -8.40
CA LEU A 143 -4.66 -7.31 -8.01
C LEU A 143 -5.83 -8.29 -7.88
N ASP A 144 -5.54 -9.59 -8.07
CA ASP A 144 -6.53 -10.63 -7.86
C ASP A 144 -6.86 -10.77 -6.37
N THR A 145 -7.98 -10.20 -5.98
CA THR A 145 -8.56 -10.26 -4.64
C THR A 145 -9.68 -11.29 -4.54
N ASP A 146 -10.11 -11.89 -5.66
CA ASP A 146 -11.11 -12.95 -5.64
C ASP A 146 -10.50 -14.24 -5.09
N THR A 147 -10.99 -14.67 -3.95
CA THR A 147 -10.57 -15.93 -3.34
C THR A 147 -11.37 -17.13 -3.89
N GLY A 148 -12.44 -16.88 -4.67
CA GLY A 148 -13.38 -17.90 -5.15
C GLY A 148 -14.03 -18.71 -4.02
N PHE A 149 -13.24 -19.05 -3.02
CA PHE A 149 -13.65 -19.71 -1.77
C PHE A 149 -12.70 -19.29 -0.63
N ILE A 150 -13.15 -19.48 0.60
CA ILE A 150 -12.33 -19.20 1.79
C ILE A 150 -11.31 -20.35 1.93
N PRO A 151 -9.99 -20.08 1.95
CA PRO A 151 -8.96 -21.11 2.04
C PRO A 151 -9.04 -21.91 3.34
N ASP A 152 -8.70 -23.21 3.30
CA ASP A 152 -8.73 -24.09 4.47
C ASP A 152 -7.89 -23.54 5.63
N LYS A 153 -6.72 -22.95 5.32
CA LYS A 153 -5.83 -22.30 6.30
C LYS A 153 -6.52 -21.24 7.17
N TYR A 154 -7.57 -20.58 6.67
CA TYR A 154 -8.36 -19.63 7.44
C TYR A 154 -9.10 -20.31 8.62
N TYR A 155 -9.54 -21.54 8.43
CA TYR A 155 -10.27 -22.31 9.43
C TYR A 155 -9.38 -22.94 10.50
N ASP A 156 -8.05 -22.89 10.32
CA ASP A 156 -7.09 -23.38 11.33
C ASP A 156 -7.02 -22.46 12.56
N PHE A 157 -7.51 -21.21 12.44
CA PHE A 157 -7.53 -20.26 13.55
C PHE A 157 -8.75 -20.47 14.43
N SER A 158 -8.50 -20.62 15.74
CA SER A 158 -9.56 -20.97 16.71
C SER A 158 -10.67 -19.91 16.86
N ASP A 159 -10.38 -18.68 16.44
CA ASP A 159 -11.26 -17.51 16.53
C ASP A 159 -11.75 -16.99 15.17
N TYR A 160 -11.64 -17.78 14.09
CA TYR A 160 -12.05 -17.36 12.75
C TYR A 160 -13.51 -16.90 12.68
N GLN A 161 -14.40 -17.50 13.50
CA GLN A 161 -15.82 -17.14 13.58
C GLN A 161 -16.05 -15.76 14.23
N SER A 162 -15.06 -15.22 14.91
CA SER A 162 -15.14 -13.88 15.52
C SER A 162 -14.89 -12.76 14.50
N VAL A 163 -14.39 -13.09 13.31
CA VAL A 163 -14.19 -12.09 12.25
C VAL A 163 -15.54 -11.55 11.79
N SER A 164 -15.67 -10.24 11.80
CA SER A 164 -16.90 -9.57 11.35
C SER A 164 -17.20 -9.89 9.88
N ARG A 165 -18.48 -10.02 9.53
CA ARG A 165 -18.90 -10.40 8.18
C ARG A 165 -18.30 -9.51 7.07
N TYR A 166 -18.16 -8.20 7.33
CA TYR A 166 -17.58 -7.26 6.35
C TYR A 166 -16.08 -7.51 6.08
N ALA A 167 -15.38 -8.12 7.03
CA ALA A 167 -13.94 -8.35 6.97
C ALA A 167 -13.56 -9.79 6.62
N THR A 168 -14.54 -10.71 6.50
CA THR A 168 -14.27 -12.15 6.29
C THR A 168 -13.43 -12.39 5.03
N ASN A 169 -13.84 -11.84 3.88
CA ASN A 169 -13.09 -12.00 2.63
C ASN A 169 -11.68 -11.38 2.72
N ALA A 170 -11.59 -10.18 3.30
CA ALA A 170 -10.32 -9.49 3.46
C ALA A 170 -9.35 -10.24 4.38
N MET A 171 -9.84 -10.71 5.53
CA MET A 171 -9.03 -11.49 6.47
C MET A 171 -8.58 -12.81 5.85
N SER A 172 -9.47 -13.53 5.17
CA SER A 172 -9.14 -14.80 4.52
C SER A 172 -8.14 -14.61 3.38
N TRP A 173 -8.29 -13.54 2.59
CA TRP A 173 -7.32 -13.17 1.56
C TRP A 173 -5.95 -12.85 2.16
N CYS A 174 -5.89 -12.04 3.21
CA CYS A 174 -4.64 -11.72 3.91
C CYS A 174 -3.96 -12.96 4.50
N VAL A 175 -4.72 -13.92 5.03
CA VAL A 175 -4.21 -15.21 5.51
C VAL A 175 -3.66 -16.04 4.35
N ASN A 176 -4.40 -16.13 3.24
CA ASN A 176 -3.99 -16.88 2.06
C ASN A 176 -2.70 -16.35 1.46
N LYS A 177 -2.58 -15.03 1.36
CA LYS A 177 -1.39 -14.34 0.83
C LYS A 177 -0.23 -14.28 1.83
N GLY A 178 -0.41 -14.75 3.08
CA GLY A 178 0.63 -14.72 4.11
C GLY A 178 0.85 -13.34 4.76
N ILE A 179 0.00 -12.35 4.46
CA ILE A 179 0.03 -11.02 5.09
C ILE A 179 -0.27 -11.13 6.58
N VAL A 180 -1.21 -12.00 6.94
CA VAL A 180 -1.60 -12.31 8.33
C VAL A 180 -1.26 -13.75 8.64
N SER A 181 -0.38 -13.95 9.63
CA SER A 181 0.02 -15.28 10.13
C SER A 181 -0.69 -15.66 11.45
N GLY A 182 -1.38 -14.72 12.08
CA GLY A 182 -1.95 -14.90 13.40
C GLY A 182 -0.90 -14.98 14.51
N SER A 183 -1.36 -15.18 15.74
CA SER A 183 -0.52 -15.45 16.91
C SER A 183 -1.23 -16.46 17.80
N ASP A 184 -0.50 -17.46 18.31
CA ASP A 184 -1.03 -18.51 19.18
C ASP A 184 -2.29 -19.20 18.63
N GLY A 185 -2.34 -19.43 17.28
CA GLY A 185 -3.49 -20.02 16.61
C GLY A 185 -4.74 -19.15 16.57
N LYS A 186 -4.57 -17.81 16.66
CA LYS A 186 -5.66 -16.83 16.64
C LYS A 186 -5.38 -15.69 15.65
N LEU A 187 -6.44 -15.17 15.04
CA LEU A 187 -6.44 -13.97 14.20
C LEU A 187 -6.53 -12.69 15.02
N ASN A 188 -7.20 -12.76 16.17
CA ASN A 188 -7.52 -11.64 17.05
C ASN A 188 -8.15 -10.45 16.30
N PRO A 189 -9.29 -10.65 15.59
CA PRO A 189 -9.81 -9.67 14.63
C PRO A 189 -10.18 -8.33 15.26
N HIS A 190 -10.70 -8.33 16.48
CA HIS A 190 -11.12 -7.13 17.22
C HIS A 190 -9.99 -6.51 18.06
N GLY A 191 -8.85 -7.17 18.17
CA GLY A 191 -7.66 -6.60 18.81
C GLY A 191 -7.12 -5.42 18.01
N THR A 192 -6.62 -4.40 18.71
CA THR A 192 -5.97 -3.25 18.07
C THR A 192 -4.62 -3.65 17.50
N ALA A 193 -4.31 -3.18 16.28
CA ALA A 193 -3.03 -3.44 15.66
C ALA A 193 -1.94 -2.54 16.27
N THR A 194 -0.86 -3.15 16.72
CA THR A 194 0.34 -2.43 17.18
C THR A 194 1.17 -1.95 15.99
N ARG A 195 2.07 -1.01 16.23
CA ARG A 195 2.97 -0.49 15.19
C ARG A 195 3.88 -1.59 14.61
N ALA A 196 4.35 -2.53 15.44
CA ALA A 196 5.12 -3.69 14.99
C ALA A 196 4.29 -4.62 14.09
N GLU A 197 3.04 -4.90 14.47
CA GLU A 197 2.15 -5.73 13.65
C GLU A 197 1.82 -5.06 12.31
N VAL A 198 1.57 -3.74 12.30
CA VAL A 198 1.36 -2.99 11.07
C VAL A 198 2.60 -3.06 10.16
N ALA A 199 3.79 -2.81 10.71
CA ALA A 199 5.04 -2.91 9.96
C ALA A 199 5.21 -4.30 9.32
N THR A 200 4.94 -5.37 10.09
CA THR A 200 5.04 -6.75 9.61
C THR A 200 4.02 -7.05 8.51
N MET A 201 2.78 -6.61 8.66
CA MET A 201 1.76 -6.82 7.64
C MET A 201 2.09 -6.06 6.33
N LEU A 202 2.68 -4.86 6.43
CA LEU A 202 3.13 -4.10 5.25
C LEU A 202 4.30 -4.78 4.55
N MET A 203 5.32 -5.22 5.29
CA MET A 203 6.45 -5.96 4.73
C MET A 203 5.99 -7.26 4.06
N ASN A 204 5.09 -8.01 4.69
CA ASN A 204 4.55 -9.24 4.10
C ASN A 204 3.70 -8.97 2.85
N ALA A 205 3.12 -7.78 2.74
CA ALA A 205 2.33 -7.37 1.58
C ALA A 205 3.18 -6.87 0.41
N GLU A 206 4.45 -6.50 0.63
CA GLU A 206 5.35 -5.92 -0.36
C GLU A 206 5.32 -6.67 -1.69
N ASN A 207 5.71 -7.94 -1.69
CA ASN A 207 5.79 -8.75 -2.92
C ASN A 207 4.45 -8.93 -3.65
N ILE A 208 3.34 -8.64 -2.98
CA ILE A 208 1.99 -8.77 -3.53
C ILE A 208 1.56 -7.42 -4.12
N LEU A 209 1.87 -6.33 -3.44
CA LEU A 209 1.48 -4.99 -3.83
C LEU A 209 2.38 -4.43 -4.94
N ASP A 210 3.65 -4.85 -4.98
CA ASP A 210 4.63 -4.46 -6.01
C ASP A 210 4.55 -5.32 -7.28
N ALA A 211 3.83 -6.45 -7.26
CA ALA A 211 3.68 -7.36 -8.40
C ALA A 211 3.03 -6.74 -9.65
N ASN A 212 2.62 -5.47 -9.58
CA ASN A 212 2.11 -4.68 -10.70
C ASN A 212 3.15 -3.74 -11.33
N GLU A 213 4.44 -3.85 -11.01
CA GLU A 213 5.43 -3.24 -11.90
C GLU A 213 5.31 -3.93 -13.27
N PRO A 214 5.00 -3.19 -14.36
CA PRO A 214 5.11 -3.77 -15.69
C PRO A 214 6.57 -4.20 -15.80
N THR A 215 6.81 -5.52 -15.89
CA THR A 215 8.11 -5.99 -16.38
C THR A 215 8.37 -5.24 -17.66
N GLU A 216 9.44 -4.39 -17.69
CA GLU A 216 9.86 -3.77 -18.93
C GLU A 216 9.86 -4.88 -19.99
N PRO A 217 9.24 -4.65 -21.16
CA PRO A 217 9.30 -5.63 -22.23
C PRO A 217 10.79 -5.89 -22.47
N GLU A 218 11.20 -7.15 -22.24
CA GLU A 218 12.57 -7.56 -22.54
C GLU A 218 12.86 -7.07 -23.96
N THR A 219 13.80 -6.14 -24.12
CA THR A 219 14.25 -5.70 -25.44
C THR A 219 14.65 -6.95 -26.18
N PRO A 220 14.06 -7.23 -27.37
CA PRO A 220 14.36 -8.43 -28.10
C PRO A 220 15.87 -8.45 -28.38
N VAL A 221 16.57 -9.36 -27.76
CA VAL A 221 17.98 -9.61 -28.03
C VAL A 221 18.09 -10.55 -29.21
N SER A 222 18.95 -10.24 -30.15
CA SER A 222 19.27 -11.12 -31.25
C SER A 222 19.97 -12.40 -30.72
N PRO A 223 19.97 -13.51 -31.46
CA PRO A 223 20.54 -14.80 -31.02
C PRO A 223 22.03 -14.73 -30.61
N ASP A 224 22.71 -13.66 -30.90
CA ASP A 224 24.10 -13.37 -30.57
C ASP A 224 24.26 -12.37 -29.39
N GLY A 225 23.14 -12.01 -28.71
CA GLY A 225 23.18 -11.22 -27.47
C GLY A 225 23.39 -9.72 -27.66
N GLN A 226 23.18 -9.17 -28.89
CA GLN A 226 23.24 -7.73 -29.11
C GLN A 226 21.86 -7.09 -29.23
N PRO A 227 21.66 -5.83 -28.73
CA PRO A 227 20.41 -5.11 -28.89
C PRO A 227 20.07 -4.91 -30.37
N VAL A 228 18.82 -5.20 -30.76
CA VAL A 228 18.34 -4.93 -32.12
C VAL A 228 18.12 -3.42 -32.25
N PRO A 229 18.67 -2.73 -33.30
CA PRO A 229 18.40 -1.31 -33.50
C PRO A 229 16.93 -1.08 -33.83
N ASP A 230 16.36 -0.01 -33.29
CA ASP A 230 15.00 0.43 -33.55
C ASP A 230 14.93 1.04 -34.98
N ASP A 231 14.34 0.31 -35.93
CA ASP A 231 14.18 0.71 -37.34
C ASP A 231 13.01 1.67 -37.54
N THR A 232 12.87 2.73 -36.72
CA THR A 232 11.81 3.73 -36.90
C THR A 232 12.21 5.01 -37.65
N ASP A 233 13.39 5.06 -38.28
CA ASP A 233 13.81 6.20 -39.10
C ASP A 233 13.96 5.81 -40.57
N ASN A 234 12.85 5.60 -41.29
CA ASN A 234 12.91 5.71 -42.75
C ASN A 234 11.53 5.96 -43.35
N GLU A 235 11.13 7.23 -43.45
CA GLU A 235 10.23 7.73 -44.48
C GLU A 235 10.34 9.24 -44.59
N THR A 236 11.21 9.71 -45.47
CA THR A 236 10.96 10.87 -46.34
C THR A 236 12.00 10.88 -47.47
N ALA A 237 11.66 10.32 -48.60
CA ALA A 237 12.31 10.67 -49.85
C ALA A 237 11.25 11.27 -50.78
N ASP A 238 11.40 12.56 -50.91
CA ASP A 238 10.83 13.49 -51.88
C ASP A 238 11.01 12.99 -53.32
N ASP A 239 9.95 12.93 -54.09
CA ASP A 239 10.03 12.80 -55.53
C ASP A 239 9.16 13.88 -56.20
N ASN A 240 9.81 15.03 -56.38
CA ASN A 240 9.33 16.14 -57.17
C ASN A 240 9.83 15.94 -58.60
N GLN A 241 8.99 15.43 -59.50
CA GLN A 241 9.21 15.51 -60.94
C GLN A 241 8.16 16.38 -61.60
N THR A 242 8.59 17.58 -61.95
CA THR A 242 8.02 18.47 -62.93
C THR A 242 8.01 17.83 -64.32
N VAL A 243 6.86 17.83 -65.02
CA VAL A 243 6.77 17.68 -66.45
C VAL A 243 6.03 18.88 -66.98
N THR A 244 6.76 19.67 -67.79
CA THR A 244 6.27 20.66 -68.73
C THR A 244 5.79 19.95 -69.98
N ASP A 245 4.55 20.26 -70.47
CA ASP A 245 4.18 20.78 -71.79
C ASP A 245 2.65 21.02 -71.84
#